data_e10f6dcda3c3382324133d6481190eda
#
_entry.id   e10f6dcda3c3382324133d6481190eda
#
_cell.length_a   1.000
_cell.length_b   1.000
_cell.length_c   1.000
_cell.angle_alpha   90.00
_cell.angle_beta   90.00
_cell.angle_gamma   90.00
#
_symmetry.space_group_name_H-M   'P 1'
#
loop_
_entity.id
_entity.type
_entity.pdbx_description
1 polymer ?
#
loop_
_entity_poly.entity_id
_entity_poly.type
_entity_poly.pdbx_seq_one_letter_code
_entity_poly.pdbx_strand_id
1 'polypeptide(L)'
;QLQVHELMGDRPINLNSPEQLSWIIYSRKPNDKPMWANSFSSRLTPTEFRSITKQNSVVLYKQKARQCNTCRGTGKVRRTKKNGTPFVKTSKCLECKSEGYLFTNTDAIAGLKFAAPNPDWVSAHGFSTSKDNLIKLETNARERDFQTAVVFLQRVRRLSALDTYLSSFVDGISTHIKSDGMLHVQLL
;
A
#
# COMPACT_ATOMS: atom_id res chain seq x y z
N GLN A 1 -1.61 2.40 -12.44
CA GLN A 1 -2.28 1.13 -12.08
C GLN A 1 -1.66 -0.08 -12.79
N LEU A 2 -1.43 -0.06 -14.11
CA LEU A 2 -0.80 -1.18 -14.84
C LEU A 2 0.52 -1.64 -14.21
N GLN A 3 1.43 -0.71 -13.92
CA GLN A 3 2.71 -1.03 -13.31
C GLN A 3 2.57 -1.64 -11.89
N VAL A 4 1.57 -1.20 -11.11
CA VAL A 4 1.27 -1.80 -9.81
C VAL A 4 0.77 -3.23 -9.97
N HIS A 5 -0.10 -3.48 -10.95
CA HIS A 5 -0.57 -4.82 -11.27
C HIS A 5 0.56 -5.76 -11.71
N GLU A 6 1.49 -5.28 -12.54
CA GLU A 6 2.68 -6.05 -12.93
C GLU A 6 3.56 -6.42 -11.73
N LEU A 7 3.68 -5.54 -10.76
CA LEU A 7 4.50 -5.73 -9.55
C LEU A 7 3.83 -6.59 -8.48
N MET A 8 2.54 -6.42 -8.25
CA MET A 8 1.82 -7.00 -7.12
C MET A 8 0.80 -8.08 -7.51
N GLY A 9 0.45 -8.19 -8.80
CA GLY A 9 -0.63 -9.02 -9.30
C GLY A 9 -2.00 -8.34 -9.09
N ASP A 10 -3.04 -9.15 -8.98
CA ASP A 10 -4.44 -8.68 -9.01
C ASP A 10 -4.91 -8.00 -7.71
N ARG A 11 -4.15 -8.08 -6.62
CA ARG A 11 -4.55 -7.47 -5.36
C ARG A 11 -4.46 -5.96 -5.43
N PRO A 12 -5.56 -5.24 -5.11
CA PRO A 12 -5.56 -3.78 -5.09
C PRO A 12 -4.58 -3.24 -4.05
N ILE A 13 -3.82 -2.23 -4.43
CA ILE A 13 -2.85 -1.53 -3.58
C ILE A 13 -3.17 -0.03 -3.54
N ASN A 14 -3.25 0.51 -2.34
CA ASN A 14 -3.37 1.94 -2.12
C ASN A 14 -1.99 2.58 -2.02
N LEU A 15 -1.58 3.32 -3.04
CA LEU A 15 -0.28 4.01 -3.08
C LEU A 15 -0.17 5.17 -2.08
N ASN A 16 -1.30 5.69 -1.59
CA ASN A 16 -1.34 6.73 -0.56
C ASN A 16 -1.16 6.15 0.86
N SER A 17 -1.15 4.81 0.98
CA SER A 17 -0.80 4.15 2.23
C SER A 17 0.71 3.92 2.30
N PRO A 18 1.45 4.57 3.24
CA PRO A 18 2.89 4.35 3.42
C PRO A 18 3.24 2.87 3.65
N GLU A 19 2.38 2.16 4.37
CA GLU A 19 2.53 0.73 4.61
C GLU A 19 2.48 -0.08 3.31
N GLN A 20 1.44 0.14 2.48
CA GLN A 20 1.28 -0.61 1.23
C GLN A 20 2.32 -0.22 0.19
N LEU A 21 2.72 1.05 0.16
CA LEU A 21 3.83 1.51 -0.67
C LEU A 21 5.15 0.83 -0.25
N SER A 22 5.40 0.70 1.05
CA SER A 22 6.54 -0.04 1.58
C SER A 22 6.55 -1.51 1.09
N TRP A 23 5.39 -2.16 1.00
CA TRP A 23 5.29 -3.53 0.47
C TRP A 23 5.76 -3.64 -0.97
N ILE A 24 5.37 -2.69 -1.82
CA ILE A 24 5.81 -2.68 -3.23
C ILE A 24 7.31 -2.48 -3.33
N ILE A 25 7.87 -1.56 -2.55
CA ILE A 25 9.29 -1.22 -2.63
C ILE A 25 10.16 -2.36 -2.12
N TYR A 26 9.86 -2.89 -0.93
CA TYR A 26 10.71 -3.84 -0.23
C TYR A 26 10.25 -5.30 -0.37
N SER A 27 9.11 -5.55 -1.03
CA SER A 27 8.55 -6.90 -1.22
C SER A 27 8.32 -7.66 0.08
N ARG A 28 8.13 -6.94 1.16
CA ARG A 28 8.00 -7.46 2.52
C ARG A 28 6.98 -6.67 3.32
N LYS A 29 6.34 -7.34 4.28
CA LYS A 29 5.51 -6.71 5.30
C LYS A 29 5.89 -7.19 6.70
N PRO A 30 5.73 -6.39 7.76
CA PRO A 30 5.89 -6.84 9.14
C PRO A 30 4.98 -8.03 9.45
N ASN A 31 5.50 -9.01 10.20
CA ASN A 31 4.69 -10.12 10.74
C ASN A 31 3.76 -9.62 11.83
N ASP A 32 4.33 -8.85 12.75
CA ASP A 32 3.65 -8.25 13.89
C ASP A 32 4.06 -6.78 13.99
N LYS A 33 3.09 -5.89 13.82
CA LYS A 33 3.34 -4.44 13.82
C LYS A 33 3.83 -3.90 15.16
N PRO A 34 3.26 -4.31 16.32
CA PRO A 34 3.74 -3.85 17.63
C PRO A 34 5.18 -4.24 17.91
N MET A 35 5.59 -5.43 17.54
CA MET A 35 6.95 -5.92 17.78
C MET A 35 7.94 -5.48 16.70
N TRP A 36 7.47 -5.15 15.51
CA TRP A 36 8.33 -4.80 14.37
C TRP A 36 9.29 -3.66 14.69
N ALA A 37 8.77 -2.48 15.03
CA ALA A 37 9.59 -1.30 15.30
C ALA A 37 10.48 -1.48 16.55
N ASN A 38 9.98 -2.15 17.57
CA ASN A 38 10.72 -2.40 18.81
C ASN A 38 11.92 -3.35 18.62
N SER A 39 11.92 -4.14 17.55
CA SER A 39 13.00 -5.08 17.24
C SER A 39 14.24 -4.41 16.62
N PHE A 40 14.15 -3.12 16.26
CA PHE A 40 15.23 -2.40 15.59
C PHE A 40 15.85 -1.34 16.49
N SER A 41 17.17 -1.22 16.40
CA SER A 41 17.98 -0.24 17.09
C SER A 41 19.00 0.35 16.14
N SER A 42 19.32 1.63 16.29
CA SER A 42 20.40 2.30 15.55
C SER A 42 21.80 1.72 15.83
N ARG A 43 21.94 0.92 16.89
CA ARG A 43 23.19 0.25 17.28
C ARG A 43 23.39 -1.11 16.64
N LEU A 44 22.45 -1.60 15.83
CA LEU A 44 22.56 -2.89 15.17
C LEU A 44 23.63 -2.87 14.07
N THR A 45 24.41 -3.93 14.05
CA THR A 45 25.28 -4.18 12.89
C THR A 45 24.45 -4.53 11.65
N PRO A 46 24.99 -4.32 10.43
CA PRO A 46 24.26 -4.67 9.20
C PRO A 46 23.80 -6.15 9.14
N THR A 47 24.55 -7.06 9.75
CA THR A 47 24.21 -8.48 9.80
C THR A 47 23.06 -8.76 10.72
N GLU A 48 23.07 -8.20 11.93
CA GLU A 48 21.99 -8.28 12.90
C GLU A 48 20.71 -7.67 12.34
N PHE A 49 20.81 -6.50 11.73
CA PHE A 49 19.67 -5.84 11.11
C PHE A 49 19.00 -6.71 10.04
N ARG A 50 19.79 -7.33 9.16
CA ARG A 50 19.26 -8.25 8.14
C ARG A 50 18.59 -9.47 8.75
N SER A 51 19.18 -10.04 9.81
CA SER A 51 18.63 -11.19 10.52
C SER A 51 17.28 -10.85 11.15
N ILE A 52 17.20 -9.76 11.90
CA ILE A 52 15.99 -9.29 12.56
C ILE A 52 14.90 -8.96 11.53
N THR A 53 15.27 -8.26 10.46
CA THR A 53 14.34 -7.97 9.35
C THR A 53 13.75 -9.26 8.76
N LYS A 54 14.58 -10.27 8.55
CA LYS A 54 14.14 -11.56 8.02
C LYS A 54 13.18 -12.28 8.96
N GLN A 55 13.44 -12.24 10.26
CA GLN A 55 12.60 -12.90 11.28
C GLN A 55 11.25 -12.20 11.48
N ASN A 56 11.23 -10.86 11.46
CA ASN A 56 10.04 -10.06 11.79
C ASN A 56 9.24 -9.59 10.56
N SER A 57 9.56 -10.08 9.39
CA SER A 57 8.81 -9.78 8.17
C SER A 57 8.60 -11.02 7.32
N VAL A 58 7.52 -10.99 6.52
CA VAL A 58 7.24 -12.01 5.51
C VAL A 58 7.45 -11.46 4.11
N VAL A 59 7.97 -12.31 3.22
CA VAL A 59 8.06 -12.01 1.80
C VAL A 59 6.67 -12.02 1.21
N LEU A 60 6.39 -11.04 0.37
CA LEU A 60 5.14 -10.95 -0.36
C LEU A 60 5.29 -11.60 -1.73
N TYR A 61 4.27 -12.34 -2.12
CA TYR A 61 4.15 -12.96 -3.43
C TYR A 61 3.07 -12.25 -4.24
N LYS A 62 3.23 -12.21 -5.55
CA LYS A 62 2.17 -11.74 -6.45
C LYS A 62 0.91 -12.57 -6.22
N GLN A 63 -0.24 -11.94 -6.28
CA GLN A 63 -1.51 -12.60 -6.03
C GLN A 63 -2.34 -12.65 -7.30
N LYS A 64 -3.02 -13.80 -7.52
CA LYS A 64 -4.06 -13.95 -8.52
C LYS A 64 -5.42 -13.87 -7.85
N ALA A 65 -6.34 -13.13 -8.45
CA ALA A 65 -7.71 -13.03 -8.02
C ALA A 65 -8.58 -14.10 -8.71
N ARG A 66 -9.42 -14.75 -7.91
CA ARG A 66 -10.50 -15.60 -8.40
C ARG A 66 -11.83 -15.08 -7.86
N GLN A 67 -12.80 -14.94 -8.72
CA GLN A 67 -14.14 -14.54 -8.30
C GLN A 67 -14.67 -15.50 -7.22
N CYS A 68 -15.22 -14.95 -6.14
CA CYS A 68 -15.80 -15.75 -5.08
C CYS A 68 -17.09 -16.42 -5.58
N ASN A 69 -17.14 -17.75 -5.55
CA ASN A 69 -18.29 -18.51 -6.03
C ASN A 69 -19.55 -18.25 -5.19
N THR A 70 -19.41 -18.09 -3.87
CA THR A 70 -20.52 -17.90 -2.93
C THR A 70 -21.28 -16.59 -3.17
N CYS A 71 -20.57 -15.49 -3.44
CA CYS A 71 -21.20 -14.19 -3.68
C CYS A 71 -21.13 -13.73 -5.15
N ARG A 72 -20.51 -14.51 -6.03
CA ARG A 72 -20.35 -14.22 -7.46
C ARG A 72 -19.78 -12.81 -7.70
N GLY A 73 -18.75 -12.44 -6.93
CA GLY A 73 -18.07 -11.15 -7.06
C GLY A 73 -18.72 -9.96 -6.34
N THR A 74 -19.93 -10.13 -5.78
CA THR A 74 -20.67 -9.00 -5.15
C THR A 74 -20.19 -8.66 -3.74
N GLY A 75 -19.42 -9.52 -3.09
CA GLY A 75 -19.01 -9.38 -1.68
C GLY A 75 -20.15 -9.55 -0.68
N LYS A 76 -21.39 -9.76 -1.14
CA LYS A 76 -22.60 -9.86 -0.32
C LYS A 76 -23.40 -11.11 -0.67
N VAL A 77 -24.05 -11.70 0.32
CA VAL A 77 -24.90 -12.86 0.16
C VAL A 77 -26.28 -12.59 0.75
N ARG A 78 -27.32 -13.11 0.11
CA ARG A 78 -28.68 -13.08 0.64
C ARG A 78 -28.90 -14.40 1.37
N ARG A 79 -29.08 -14.33 2.69
CA ARG A 79 -29.43 -15.50 3.49
C ARG A 79 -30.94 -15.83 3.38
N THR A 80 -31.27 -17.07 3.57
CA THR A 80 -32.67 -17.54 3.65
C THR A 80 -33.08 -17.80 5.10
N LYS A 81 -34.32 -17.51 5.43
CA LYS A 81 -34.91 -17.85 6.71
C LYS A 81 -35.17 -19.37 6.78
N LYS A 82 -35.44 -19.89 7.99
CA LYS A 82 -35.77 -21.32 8.20
C LYS A 82 -36.96 -21.80 7.36
N ASN A 83 -37.87 -20.91 7.01
CA ASN A 83 -39.04 -21.17 6.16
C ASN A 83 -38.77 -21.07 4.64
N GLY A 84 -37.50 -20.96 4.23
CA GLY A 84 -37.10 -20.87 2.82
C GLY A 84 -37.19 -19.47 2.20
N THR A 85 -37.78 -18.47 2.88
CA THR A 85 -37.88 -17.11 2.32
C THR A 85 -36.60 -16.36 2.47
N PRO A 86 -36.11 -15.60 1.43
CA PRO A 86 -34.91 -14.83 1.53
C PRO A 86 -35.07 -13.61 2.46
N PHE A 87 -34.01 -13.24 3.19
CA PHE A 87 -33.99 -11.98 3.91
C PHE A 87 -33.99 -10.80 2.94
N VAL A 88 -34.63 -9.70 3.31
CA VAL A 88 -34.62 -8.46 2.52
C VAL A 88 -33.22 -7.84 2.49
N LYS A 89 -32.52 -7.87 3.63
CA LYS A 89 -31.16 -7.34 3.76
C LYS A 89 -30.12 -8.38 3.35
N THR A 90 -29.11 -7.94 2.58
CA THR A 90 -27.94 -8.75 2.28
C THR A 90 -26.95 -8.71 3.46
N SER A 91 -26.20 -9.79 3.67
CA SER A 91 -25.12 -9.89 4.65
C SER A 91 -23.76 -9.94 3.94
N LYS A 92 -22.70 -9.65 4.67
CA LYS A 92 -21.33 -9.78 4.17
C LYS A 92 -21.04 -11.23 3.81
N CYS A 93 -20.38 -11.46 2.67
CA CYS A 93 -19.87 -12.78 2.33
C CYS A 93 -18.71 -13.13 3.25
N LEU A 94 -18.83 -14.22 3.99
CA LEU A 94 -17.80 -14.64 4.94
C LEU A 94 -16.60 -15.27 4.24
N GLU A 95 -16.80 -15.94 3.11
CA GLU A 95 -15.75 -16.61 2.36
C GLU A 95 -14.70 -15.63 1.82
N CYS A 96 -15.14 -14.56 1.17
CA CYS A 96 -14.26 -13.54 0.62
C CYS A 96 -14.15 -12.28 1.50
N LYS A 97 -14.68 -12.30 2.73
CA LYS A 97 -14.69 -11.16 3.67
C LYS A 97 -15.23 -9.87 3.05
N SER A 98 -16.20 -9.97 2.17
CA SER A 98 -16.83 -8.87 1.42
C SER A 98 -16.01 -8.30 0.25
N GLU A 99 -14.85 -8.85 -0.07
CA GLU A 99 -14.01 -8.38 -1.18
C GLU A 99 -14.57 -8.79 -2.56
N GLY A 100 -15.44 -9.80 -2.62
CA GLY A 100 -15.96 -10.35 -3.88
C GLY A 100 -15.01 -11.34 -4.57
N TYR A 101 -13.71 -11.27 -4.25
CA TYR A 101 -12.66 -12.09 -4.82
C TYR A 101 -11.86 -12.81 -3.74
N LEU A 102 -11.30 -13.94 -4.10
CA LEU A 102 -10.35 -14.71 -3.30
C LEU A 102 -8.96 -14.53 -3.92
N PHE A 103 -7.98 -14.20 -3.10
CA PHE A 103 -6.62 -13.95 -3.54
C PHE A 103 -5.71 -15.12 -3.13
N THR A 104 -5.01 -15.69 -4.09
CA THR A 104 -4.05 -16.77 -3.87
C THR A 104 -2.65 -16.30 -4.27
N ASN A 105 -1.64 -16.65 -3.45
CA ASN A 105 -0.26 -16.33 -3.77
C ASN A 105 0.20 -17.15 -4.98
N THR A 106 1.01 -16.54 -5.83
CA THR A 106 1.79 -17.22 -6.87
C THR A 106 3.22 -17.49 -6.35
N ASP A 107 4.04 -18.16 -7.14
CA ASP A 107 5.46 -18.39 -6.80
C ASP A 107 6.34 -17.15 -7.05
N ALA A 108 5.82 -16.14 -7.73
CA ALA A 108 6.57 -14.94 -8.05
C ALA A 108 6.54 -13.94 -6.90
N ILE A 109 7.72 -13.50 -6.44
CA ILE A 109 7.86 -12.46 -5.43
C ILE A 109 7.30 -11.13 -5.97
N ALA A 110 6.48 -10.47 -5.16
CA ALA A 110 5.87 -9.19 -5.48
C ALA A 110 6.85 -8.02 -5.27
N GLY A 111 6.60 -6.92 -5.97
CA GLY A 111 7.27 -5.63 -5.77
C GLY A 111 8.66 -5.52 -6.39
N LEU A 112 9.37 -4.46 -6.00
CA LEU A 112 10.68 -4.07 -6.55
C LEU A 112 11.87 -4.78 -5.90
N LYS A 113 11.67 -5.49 -4.81
CA LYS A 113 12.69 -6.29 -4.10
C LYS A 113 13.90 -5.49 -3.60
N PHE A 114 13.70 -4.22 -3.25
CA PHE A 114 14.78 -3.48 -2.61
C PHE A 114 15.16 -4.11 -1.28
N ALA A 115 16.45 -4.16 -1.00
CA ALA A 115 16.92 -4.57 0.32
C ALA A 115 16.61 -3.48 1.35
N ALA A 116 16.35 -3.87 2.58
CA ALA A 116 16.23 -2.95 3.70
C ALA A 116 17.56 -2.19 3.91
N PRO A 117 17.56 -0.85 3.87
CA PRO A 117 18.83 -0.11 3.84
C PRO A 117 19.54 -0.09 5.20
N ASN A 118 18.85 0.33 6.27
CA ASN A 118 19.40 0.42 7.62
C ASN A 118 18.28 0.56 8.67
N PRO A 119 18.60 0.50 9.98
CA PRO A 119 17.61 0.65 11.06
C PRO A 119 16.84 1.97 11.06
N ASP A 120 17.47 3.07 10.62
CA ASP A 120 16.83 4.40 10.63
C ASP A 120 15.66 4.53 9.66
N TRP A 121 15.53 3.58 8.72
CA TRP A 121 14.42 3.54 7.77
C TRP A 121 13.24 2.68 8.26
N VAL A 122 13.28 2.24 9.51
CA VAL A 122 12.19 1.47 10.09
C VAL A 122 11.10 2.40 10.63
N SER A 123 9.87 2.08 10.32
CA SER A 123 8.67 2.70 10.88
C SER A 123 7.79 1.64 11.54
N ALA A 124 6.77 2.05 12.31
CA ALA A 124 5.82 1.14 12.94
C ALA A 124 5.09 0.21 11.93
N HIS A 125 4.99 0.62 10.67
CA HIS A 125 4.23 -0.07 9.62
C HIS A 125 5.09 -0.73 8.55
N GLY A 126 6.42 -0.73 8.71
CA GLY A 126 7.36 -1.25 7.75
C GLY A 126 8.55 -0.31 7.54
N PHE A 127 9.14 -0.33 6.37
CA PHE A 127 10.21 0.59 6.03
C PHE A 127 9.65 1.94 5.60
N SER A 128 10.38 3.00 5.96
CA SER A 128 9.99 4.37 5.65
C SER A 128 9.91 4.60 4.13
N THR A 129 8.85 5.25 3.71
CA THR A 129 8.60 5.71 2.34
C THR A 129 8.54 7.23 2.25
N SER A 130 9.27 7.92 3.15
CA SER A 130 9.39 9.38 3.13
C SER A 130 9.95 9.88 1.81
N LYS A 131 9.66 11.14 1.46
CA LYS A 131 10.14 11.78 0.22
C LYS A 131 11.65 11.62 0.03
N ASP A 132 12.43 11.85 1.09
CA ASP A 132 13.89 11.77 1.04
C ASP A 132 14.37 10.35 0.82
N ASN A 133 13.71 9.36 1.45
CA ASN A 133 14.04 7.96 1.25
C ASN A 133 13.68 7.49 -0.16
N LEU A 134 12.57 7.95 -0.72
CA LEU A 134 12.22 7.66 -2.12
C LEU A 134 13.24 8.25 -3.11
N ILE A 135 13.79 9.43 -2.84
CA ILE A 135 14.84 10.03 -3.66
C ILE A 135 16.13 9.18 -3.59
N LYS A 136 16.56 8.78 -2.39
CA LYS A 136 17.73 7.91 -2.22
C LYS A 136 17.56 6.56 -2.93
N LEU A 137 16.37 5.96 -2.85
CA LEU A 137 16.06 4.73 -3.57
C LEU A 137 16.07 4.92 -5.09
N GLU A 138 15.57 6.04 -5.59
CA GLU A 138 15.61 6.37 -7.02
C GLU A 138 17.05 6.51 -7.52
N THR A 139 17.91 7.21 -6.77
CA THR A 139 19.35 7.34 -7.09
C THR A 139 20.01 5.96 -7.14
N ASN A 140 19.81 5.14 -6.12
CA ASN A 140 20.34 3.78 -6.07
C ASN A 140 19.82 2.89 -7.23
N ALA A 141 18.55 3.06 -7.62
CA ALA A 141 17.98 2.36 -8.76
C ALA A 141 18.63 2.79 -10.09
N ARG A 142 18.96 4.07 -10.25
CA ARG A 142 19.67 4.59 -11.44
C ARG A 142 21.11 4.04 -11.52
N GLU A 143 21.83 4.03 -10.42
CA GLU A 143 23.19 3.48 -10.34
C GLU A 143 23.27 2.00 -10.68
N ARG A 144 22.18 1.26 -10.45
CA ARG A 144 22.04 -0.17 -10.76
C ARG A 144 21.36 -0.46 -12.10
N ASP A 145 21.07 0.56 -12.89
CA ASP A 145 20.29 0.45 -14.14
C ASP A 145 18.93 -0.25 -13.97
N PHE A 146 18.29 -0.07 -12.83
CA PHE A 146 17.00 -0.67 -12.54
C PHE A 146 15.86 0.25 -13.00
N GLN A 147 15.65 0.34 -14.32
CA GLN A 147 14.71 1.26 -14.95
C GLN A 147 13.27 1.13 -14.46
N THR A 148 12.79 -0.08 -14.23
CA THR A 148 11.43 -0.31 -13.71
C THR A 148 11.21 0.38 -12.35
N ALA A 149 12.21 0.31 -11.46
CA ALA A 149 12.16 0.98 -10.16
C ALA A 149 12.25 2.48 -10.29
N VAL A 150 13.13 3.01 -11.16
CA VAL A 150 13.26 4.45 -11.42
C VAL A 150 11.93 5.03 -11.85
N VAL A 151 11.30 4.45 -12.88
CA VAL A 151 10.01 4.92 -13.41
C VAL A 151 8.91 4.83 -12.35
N PHE A 152 8.87 3.75 -11.58
CA PHE A 152 7.87 3.59 -10.51
C PHE A 152 8.03 4.66 -9.44
N LEU A 153 9.24 4.85 -8.89
CA LEU A 153 9.51 5.81 -7.82
C LEU A 153 9.23 7.26 -8.25
N GLN A 154 9.58 7.61 -9.49
CA GLN A 154 9.25 8.93 -10.07
C GLN A 154 7.74 9.16 -10.14
N ARG A 155 6.99 8.16 -10.61
CA ARG A 155 5.51 8.25 -10.71
C ARG A 155 4.86 8.37 -9.33
N VAL A 156 5.34 7.62 -8.33
CA VAL A 156 4.83 7.72 -6.95
C VAL A 156 5.08 9.12 -6.38
N ARG A 157 6.29 9.67 -6.55
CA ARG A 157 6.61 11.02 -6.09
C ARG A 157 5.76 12.09 -6.79
N ARG A 158 5.55 11.94 -8.09
CA ARG A 158 4.66 12.84 -8.85
C ARG A 158 3.21 12.74 -8.40
N LEU A 159 2.72 11.53 -8.14
CA LEU A 159 1.38 11.31 -7.60
C LEU A 159 1.21 12.02 -6.24
N SER A 160 2.14 11.80 -5.30
CA SER A 160 2.11 12.46 -3.99
C SER A 160 2.14 14.00 -4.09
N ALA A 161 2.92 14.55 -5.02
CA ALA A 161 2.94 15.99 -5.26
C ALA A 161 1.59 16.50 -5.79
N LEU A 162 0.99 15.79 -6.74
CA LEU A 162 -0.33 16.14 -7.30
C LEU A 162 -1.42 16.06 -6.24
N ASP A 163 -1.43 15.02 -5.39
CA ASP A 163 -2.38 14.89 -4.30
C ASP A 163 -2.26 16.06 -3.31
N THR A 164 -1.03 16.49 -3.00
CA THR A 164 -0.79 17.68 -2.17
C THR A 164 -1.32 18.95 -2.84
N TYR A 165 -1.08 19.12 -4.14
CA TYR A 165 -1.62 20.28 -4.86
C TYR A 165 -3.15 20.29 -4.89
N LEU A 166 -3.77 19.16 -5.17
CA LEU A 166 -5.23 19.05 -5.19
C LEU A 166 -5.84 19.34 -3.82
N SER A 167 -5.35 18.69 -2.77
CA SER A 167 -5.90 18.86 -1.42
C SER A 167 -5.62 20.24 -0.81
N SER A 168 -4.41 20.79 -1.01
CA SER A 168 -4.04 22.05 -0.37
C SER A 168 -4.48 23.28 -1.16
N PHE A 169 -4.43 23.24 -2.49
CA PHE A 169 -4.75 24.41 -3.32
C PHE A 169 -6.16 24.32 -3.90
N VAL A 170 -6.57 23.23 -4.52
CA VAL A 170 -7.88 23.15 -5.15
C VAL A 170 -8.97 23.03 -4.09
N ASP A 171 -8.91 22.02 -3.24
CA ASP A 171 -9.93 21.80 -2.21
C ASP A 171 -9.85 22.88 -1.11
N GLY A 172 -8.64 23.25 -0.68
CA GLY A 172 -8.43 24.30 0.32
C GLY A 172 -8.94 25.67 -0.14
N ILE A 173 -8.64 26.08 -1.37
CA ILE A 173 -9.12 27.35 -1.93
C ILE A 173 -10.63 27.32 -2.15
N SER A 174 -11.18 26.21 -2.64
CA SER A 174 -12.60 26.09 -2.93
C SER A 174 -13.49 26.35 -1.71
N THR A 175 -13.02 25.99 -0.52
CA THR A 175 -13.73 26.25 0.75
C THR A 175 -13.78 27.73 1.15
N HIS A 176 -12.90 28.56 0.59
CA HIS A 176 -12.82 29.99 0.85
C HIS A 176 -13.50 30.84 -0.23
N ILE A 177 -14.01 30.23 -1.29
CA ILE A 177 -14.85 30.92 -2.28
C ILE A 177 -16.26 31.04 -1.71
N LYS A 178 -16.73 32.29 -1.55
CA LYS A 178 -18.09 32.56 -1.08
C LYS A 178 -19.09 32.57 -2.24
N SER A 179 -20.36 32.77 -1.91
CA SER A 179 -21.48 32.85 -2.85
C SER A 179 -21.35 33.92 -3.92
N ASP A 180 -20.48 34.91 -3.70
CA ASP A 180 -20.13 35.96 -4.67
C ASP A 180 -19.10 35.53 -5.70
N GLY A 181 -18.60 34.29 -5.61
CA GLY A 181 -17.55 33.74 -6.49
C GLY A 181 -16.16 34.30 -6.20
N MET A 182 -15.96 35.05 -5.13
CA MET A 182 -14.67 35.65 -4.77
C MET A 182 -13.97 34.83 -3.68
N LEU A 183 -12.63 34.80 -3.77
CA LEU A 183 -11.77 34.23 -2.75
C LEU A 183 -11.54 35.22 -1.62
N HIS A 184 -12.05 34.90 -0.43
CA HIS A 184 -11.85 35.73 0.77
C HIS A 184 -10.68 35.14 1.59
N VAL A 185 -9.51 35.78 1.48
CA VAL A 185 -8.33 35.41 2.27
C VAL A 185 -8.31 36.26 3.55
N GLN A 186 -8.32 35.59 4.72
CA GLN A 186 -8.00 36.27 5.98
C GLN A 186 -6.47 36.33 6.09
N LEU A 187 -5.93 37.54 5.97
CA LEU A 187 -4.54 37.81 6.34
C LEU A 187 -4.50 37.94 7.87
N LEU A 188 -3.83 37.02 8.54
CA LEU A 188 -3.52 37.09 9.96
C LEU A 188 -2.25 37.91 10.17
#